data_9b74512a9993f756ba41eb39e6da5b6f
#
_entry.id   9b74512a9993f756ba41eb39e6da5b6f
#
_cell.length_a   1.000
_cell.length_b   1.000
_cell.length_c   1.000
_cell.angle_alpha   90.00
_cell.angle_beta   90.00
_cell.angle_gamma   90.00
#
_symmetry.space_group_name_H-M   'P 1'
#
loop_
_entity.id
_entity.type
_entity.pdbx_description
1 polymer ?
#
loop_
_entity_poly.entity_id
_entity_poly.type
_entity_poly.pdbx_seq_one_letter_code
_entity_poly.pdbx_strand_id
1 'polypeptide(L)'
;MLGLDHNPVLVPVAAAPDVPPLPTGSLRVEPVPAAQKPQPQPVMKILLPVIMLVTVGAVMALMAMSGRAVSPMMLIFPLMMLFGLVGMINPQERQGDIDETRRVYLRHLDALAQTARGNAAKQRAHVAALYPAPRELVAATPVERVWERFGAPTVRLGTGSGALCTPVEVDDPGSPEDLDPVCAVSLRRTVAAVSTVPGMPIMVQLDAFPAITLAGPTAADVARSIVCQLAFFYGPEQVHIDAPFTWAKWLPHSRSGGAFRITLLDDQRSPAPTDADCVVAIHDDPECFVDPDAFHIICTDVLEAATAQGVETLGVPDPFADAEAEFVARHLGFYRRPEGATEAGGDFMSMLGVPDVDALDARTMWPGVRNKLTVPI
;
A
#
# COMPACT_ATOMS: atom_id res chain seq x y z
N MET A 1 -25.75 3.55 45.26
CA MET A 1 -25.89 3.01 43.88
C MET A 1 -26.41 4.15 43.01
N LEU A 2 -25.53 4.87 42.35
CA LEU A 2 -25.91 5.86 41.33
C LEU A 2 -26.24 5.07 40.09
N GLY A 3 -27.53 4.95 39.77
CA GLY A 3 -27.99 4.44 38.49
C GLY A 3 -27.56 5.43 37.38
N LEU A 4 -26.46 5.13 36.76
CA LEU A 4 -26.14 5.76 35.49
C LEU A 4 -27.07 5.11 34.46
N ASP A 5 -28.12 5.80 34.09
CA ASP A 5 -28.96 5.47 32.96
C ASP A 5 -28.09 5.59 31.70
N HIS A 6 -27.42 4.49 31.38
CA HIS A 6 -26.64 4.40 30.12
C HIS A 6 -27.63 4.05 29.01
N ASN A 7 -28.19 5.07 28.40
CA ASN A 7 -28.93 4.88 27.17
C ASN A 7 -28.01 4.25 26.14
N PRO A 8 -28.39 3.14 25.50
CA PRO A 8 -27.61 2.51 24.47
C PRO A 8 -27.44 3.49 23.32
N VAL A 9 -26.22 3.56 22.79
CA VAL A 9 -25.94 4.33 21.58
C VAL A 9 -26.42 3.52 20.39
N LEU A 10 -27.43 4.03 19.68
CA LEU A 10 -27.95 3.38 18.47
C LEU A 10 -27.04 3.72 17.29
N VAL A 11 -26.51 2.69 16.65
CA VAL A 11 -25.66 2.83 15.46
C VAL A 11 -26.53 2.59 14.22
N PRO A 12 -26.84 3.61 13.42
CA PRO A 12 -27.56 3.42 12.16
C PRO A 12 -26.71 2.61 11.17
N VAL A 13 -27.34 2.10 10.12
CA VAL A 13 -26.59 1.52 9.01
C VAL A 13 -25.77 2.63 8.37
N ALA A 14 -24.45 2.48 8.38
CA ALA A 14 -23.55 3.54 7.96
C ALA A 14 -23.64 3.82 6.45
N ALA A 15 -23.52 5.09 6.10
CA ALA A 15 -23.17 5.50 4.74
C ALA A 15 -21.72 5.12 4.47
N ALA A 16 -21.37 4.92 3.18
CA ALA A 16 -19.98 4.65 2.81
C ALA A 16 -19.04 5.74 3.36
N PRO A 17 -17.88 5.37 3.92
CA PRO A 17 -16.96 6.34 4.49
C PRO A 17 -16.44 7.31 3.43
N ASP A 18 -16.25 8.59 3.81
CA ASP A 18 -15.58 9.57 2.97
C ASP A 18 -14.08 9.27 2.96
N VAL A 19 -13.62 8.65 1.89
CA VAL A 19 -12.24 8.19 1.75
C VAL A 19 -11.55 8.98 0.64
N PRO A 20 -10.31 9.47 0.84
CA PRO A 20 -9.54 10.11 -0.21
C PRO A 20 -9.49 9.25 -1.49
N PRO A 21 -9.59 9.83 -2.69
CA PRO A 21 -9.64 9.05 -3.92
C PRO A 21 -8.31 8.30 -4.16
N LEU A 22 -8.43 7.03 -4.57
CA LEU A 22 -7.29 6.22 -4.98
C LEU A 22 -6.84 6.62 -6.40
N PRO A 23 -5.54 6.90 -6.65
CA PRO A 23 -5.03 7.09 -7.99
C PRO A 23 -5.25 5.86 -8.86
N THR A 24 -5.67 6.07 -10.10
CA THR A 24 -5.95 5.02 -11.08
C THR A 24 -5.09 5.18 -12.34
N GLY A 25 -4.99 4.12 -13.14
CA GLY A 25 -4.21 4.10 -14.37
C GLY A 25 -2.79 3.58 -14.18
N SER A 26 -1.94 3.80 -15.18
CA SER A 26 -0.54 3.38 -15.19
C SER A 26 0.38 4.56 -15.51
N LEU A 27 1.63 4.47 -15.10
CA LEU A 27 2.68 5.44 -15.41
C LEU A 27 3.51 4.91 -16.57
N ARG A 28 3.39 5.54 -17.74
CA ARG A 28 4.17 5.16 -18.91
C ARG A 28 5.52 5.83 -18.91
N VAL A 29 6.54 5.05 -19.26
CA VAL A 29 7.92 5.52 -19.41
C VAL A 29 8.24 5.72 -20.88
N GLU A 30 8.90 6.83 -21.19
CA GLU A 30 9.48 7.01 -22.54
C GLU A 30 10.51 5.92 -22.84
N PRO A 31 10.61 5.46 -24.11
CA PRO A 31 11.58 4.44 -24.49
C PRO A 31 13.01 4.89 -24.20
N VAL A 32 13.84 3.93 -23.78
CA VAL A 32 15.26 4.20 -23.52
C VAL A 32 15.95 4.69 -24.79
N PRO A 33 16.73 5.78 -24.75
CA PRO A 33 17.48 6.24 -25.90
C PRO A 33 18.42 5.15 -26.45
N ALA A 34 18.52 5.09 -27.78
CA ALA A 34 19.42 4.15 -28.42
C ALA A 34 20.89 4.47 -28.12
N ALA A 35 21.71 3.43 -27.95
CA ALA A 35 23.14 3.56 -27.82
C ALA A 35 23.71 4.12 -29.12
N GLN A 36 24.44 5.23 -29.03
CA GLN A 36 25.16 5.72 -30.19
C GLN A 36 26.34 4.80 -30.47
N LYS A 37 26.18 3.95 -31.47
CA LYS A 37 27.27 3.10 -31.97
C LYS A 37 28.38 3.99 -32.54
N PRO A 38 29.66 3.76 -32.18
CA PRO A 38 30.75 4.51 -32.77
C PRO A 38 30.74 4.28 -34.27
N GLN A 39 30.31 5.31 -35.02
CA GLN A 39 30.44 5.23 -36.48
C GLN A 39 31.92 5.18 -36.83
N PRO A 40 32.35 4.21 -37.66
CA PRO A 40 33.72 4.15 -38.10
C PRO A 40 34.05 5.51 -38.72
N GLN A 41 35.08 6.16 -38.23
CA GLN A 41 35.48 7.45 -38.74
C GLN A 41 35.81 7.27 -40.21
N PRO A 42 35.26 8.06 -41.15
CA PRO A 42 35.58 7.90 -42.55
C PRO A 42 37.08 8.05 -42.68
N VAL A 43 37.72 7.01 -43.24
CA VAL A 43 39.19 6.92 -43.44
C VAL A 43 39.73 8.22 -44.05
N MET A 44 38.89 8.91 -44.81
CA MET A 44 39.19 10.21 -45.42
C MET A 44 39.49 11.32 -44.39
N LYS A 45 38.89 11.28 -43.18
CA LYS A 45 39.19 12.28 -42.12
C LYS A 45 40.59 12.12 -41.52
N ILE A 46 41.15 10.91 -41.56
CA ILE A 46 42.52 10.63 -41.11
C ILE A 46 43.48 10.76 -42.27
N LEU A 47 43.09 10.32 -43.46
CA LEU A 47 43.91 10.32 -44.64
C LEU A 47 44.20 11.74 -45.17
N LEU A 48 43.19 12.64 -45.12
CA LEU A 48 43.31 13.99 -45.64
C LEU A 48 44.39 14.82 -44.92
N PRO A 49 44.46 14.87 -43.56
CA PRO A 49 45.55 15.54 -42.87
C PRO A 49 46.92 14.91 -43.14
N VAL A 50 46.99 13.58 -43.26
CA VAL A 50 48.24 12.88 -43.56
C VAL A 50 48.75 13.22 -44.99
N ILE A 51 47.88 13.17 -46.01
CA ILE A 51 48.21 13.54 -47.40
C ILE A 51 48.68 15.00 -47.45
N MET A 52 48.00 15.87 -46.71
CA MET A 52 48.31 17.28 -46.64
C MET A 52 49.68 17.54 -46.00
N LEU A 53 49.99 16.83 -44.91
CA LEU A 53 51.28 16.94 -44.22
C LEU A 53 52.43 16.44 -45.11
N VAL A 54 52.18 15.36 -45.86
CA VAL A 54 53.14 14.80 -46.85
C VAL A 54 53.32 15.77 -48.00
N THR A 55 52.28 16.37 -48.60
CA THR A 55 52.36 17.33 -49.66
C THR A 55 53.09 18.61 -49.27
N VAL A 56 52.79 19.14 -48.10
CA VAL A 56 53.48 20.32 -47.51
C VAL A 56 54.96 19.99 -47.29
N GLY A 57 55.27 18.83 -46.73
CA GLY A 57 56.67 18.37 -46.57
C GLY A 57 57.43 18.18 -47.88
N ALA A 58 56.79 17.61 -48.90
CA ALA A 58 57.37 17.43 -50.24
C ALA A 58 57.66 18.77 -50.92
N VAL A 59 56.72 19.72 -50.85
CA VAL A 59 56.90 21.06 -51.39
C VAL A 59 58.06 21.80 -50.70
N MET A 60 58.13 21.68 -49.35
CA MET A 60 59.25 22.25 -48.61
C MET A 60 60.59 21.64 -48.92
N ALA A 61 60.67 20.33 -49.11
CA ALA A 61 61.89 19.63 -49.51
C ALA A 61 62.32 20.05 -50.90
N LEU A 62 61.39 20.17 -51.84
CA LEU A 62 61.70 20.60 -53.24
C LEU A 62 62.21 22.05 -53.27
N MET A 63 61.65 22.94 -52.45
CA MET A 63 62.11 24.32 -52.30
C MET A 63 63.49 24.39 -51.66
N ALA A 64 63.78 23.60 -50.66
CA ALA A 64 65.10 23.53 -50.06
C ALA A 64 66.19 23.04 -51.05
N MET A 65 65.82 22.09 -51.86
CA MET A 65 66.74 21.59 -52.94
C MET A 65 66.95 22.57 -54.07
N SER A 66 66.00 23.51 -54.29
CA SER A 66 66.15 24.51 -55.39
C SER A 66 66.96 25.76 -55.03
N GLY A 67 67.55 25.81 -53.84
CA GLY A 67 68.43 26.90 -53.37
C GLY A 67 67.77 28.27 -53.18
N ARG A 68 66.41 28.34 -53.21
CA ARG A 68 65.66 29.57 -52.99
C ARG A 68 65.34 29.72 -51.49
N ALA A 69 65.61 30.91 -50.95
CA ALA A 69 65.28 31.23 -49.59
C ALA A 69 63.76 31.17 -49.42
N VAL A 70 63.27 30.33 -48.45
CA VAL A 70 61.87 30.19 -48.15
C VAL A 70 61.42 31.43 -47.32
N SER A 71 60.57 32.25 -47.94
CA SER A 71 59.98 33.39 -47.26
C SER A 71 59.08 32.91 -46.16
N PRO A 72 59.17 33.47 -44.88
CA PRO A 72 58.32 33.09 -43.82
C PRO A 72 56.82 33.25 -44.15
N MET A 73 56.47 34.13 -45.05
CA MET A 73 55.10 34.40 -45.49
C MET A 73 54.47 33.22 -46.26
N MET A 74 55.30 32.36 -46.91
CA MET A 74 54.85 31.17 -47.64
C MET A 74 54.46 30.02 -46.71
N LEU A 75 54.87 30.02 -45.41
CA LEU A 75 54.55 29.02 -44.43
C LEU A 75 53.21 29.30 -43.70
N ILE A 76 52.75 30.55 -43.75
CA ILE A 76 51.52 30.95 -43.05
C ILE A 76 50.29 30.22 -43.64
N PHE A 77 50.22 30.06 -44.98
CA PHE A 77 49.04 29.45 -45.60
C PHE A 77 48.88 27.94 -45.28
N PRO A 78 49.94 27.09 -45.43
CA PRO A 78 49.87 25.70 -44.98
C PRO A 78 49.60 25.54 -43.46
N LEU A 79 50.15 26.44 -42.64
CA LEU A 79 49.94 26.42 -41.20
C LEU A 79 48.50 26.76 -40.82
N MET A 80 47.91 27.78 -41.48
CA MET A 80 46.47 28.11 -41.27
C MET A 80 45.57 26.97 -41.73
N MET A 81 45.91 26.31 -42.85
CA MET A 81 45.16 25.16 -43.35
C MET A 81 45.25 23.96 -42.39
N LEU A 82 46.40 23.73 -41.76
CA LEU A 82 46.59 22.71 -40.73
C LEU A 82 45.77 23.00 -39.48
N PHE A 83 45.73 24.25 -39.01
CA PHE A 83 44.89 24.69 -37.92
C PHE A 83 43.40 24.52 -38.23
N GLY A 84 42.93 24.85 -39.41
CA GLY A 84 41.57 24.65 -39.86
C GLY A 84 41.15 23.17 -39.85
N LEU A 85 42.08 22.29 -40.25
CA LEU A 85 41.84 20.84 -40.25
C LEU A 85 41.78 20.24 -38.81
N VAL A 86 42.62 20.72 -37.90
CA VAL A 86 42.57 20.32 -36.48
C VAL A 86 41.25 20.72 -35.84
N GLY A 87 40.68 21.88 -36.22
CA GLY A 87 39.35 22.29 -35.76
C GLY A 87 38.20 21.41 -36.27
N MET A 88 38.37 20.74 -37.43
CA MET A 88 37.38 19.80 -37.99
C MET A 88 37.41 18.41 -37.33
N ILE A 89 38.44 18.09 -36.53
CA ILE A 89 38.59 16.81 -35.83
C ILE A 89 38.12 16.97 -34.38
N ASN A 90 37.08 17.74 -34.12
CA ASN A 90 36.65 17.95 -32.75
C ASN A 90 35.69 16.83 -32.32
N PRO A 91 36.08 15.87 -31.44
CA PRO A 91 35.19 14.83 -30.92
C PRO A 91 34.22 15.37 -29.87
N GLN A 92 34.38 16.64 -29.42
CA GLN A 92 33.65 17.24 -28.33
C GLN A 92 32.17 17.49 -28.64
N GLU A 93 31.80 17.77 -29.92
CA GLU A 93 30.40 18.02 -30.28
C GLU A 93 29.49 16.77 -30.08
N ARG A 94 30.04 15.58 -30.37
CA ARG A 94 29.29 14.33 -30.22
C ARG A 94 29.09 13.90 -28.75
N GLN A 95 30.06 14.18 -27.91
CA GLN A 95 29.96 13.87 -26.48
C GLN A 95 28.94 14.78 -25.81
N GLY A 96 28.87 16.06 -26.21
CA GLY A 96 27.86 17.00 -25.74
C GLY A 96 26.43 16.58 -26.09
N ASP A 97 26.21 16.02 -27.27
CA ASP A 97 24.90 15.55 -27.73
C ASP A 97 24.43 14.31 -26.96
N ILE A 98 25.34 13.35 -26.69
CA ILE A 98 25.06 12.18 -25.88
C ILE A 98 24.72 12.57 -24.44
N ASP A 99 25.50 13.47 -23.86
CA ASP A 99 25.29 13.92 -22.47
C ASP A 99 23.99 14.71 -22.33
N GLU A 100 23.58 15.49 -23.34
CA GLU A 100 22.29 16.19 -23.32
C GLU A 100 21.11 15.19 -23.44
N THR A 101 21.19 14.20 -24.34
CA THR A 101 20.15 13.17 -24.46
C THR A 101 19.97 12.40 -23.15
N ARG A 102 21.08 12.00 -22.50
CA ARG A 102 21.04 11.37 -21.17
C ARG A 102 20.42 12.28 -20.12
N ARG A 103 20.78 13.55 -20.13
CA ARG A 103 20.29 14.55 -19.17
C ARG A 103 18.79 14.79 -19.32
N VAL A 104 18.28 14.83 -20.55
CA VAL A 104 16.85 14.93 -20.84
C VAL A 104 16.11 13.70 -20.33
N TYR A 105 16.61 12.51 -20.64
CA TYR A 105 16.00 11.25 -20.20
C TYR A 105 15.99 11.10 -18.67
N LEU A 106 17.10 11.44 -18.00
CA LEU A 106 17.17 11.39 -16.55
C LEU A 106 16.19 12.37 -15.89
N ARG A 107 15.99 13.58 -16.46
CA ARG A 107 14.95 14.51 -15.99
C ARG A 107 13.55 13.92 -16.14
N HIS A 108 13.29 13.19 -17.23
CA HIS A 108 12.03 12.48 -17.42
C HIS A 108 11.83 11.41 -16.32
N LEU A 109 12.84 10.61 -16.01
CA LEU A 109 12.80 9.63 -14.92
C LEU A 109 12.58 10.27 -13.55
N ASP A 110 13.18 11.43 -13.29
CA ASP A 110 12.98 12.18 -12.06
C ASP A 110 11.52 12.67 -11.93
N ALA A 111 10.92 13.20 -13.01
CA ALA A 111 9.54 13.61 -13.05
C ALA A 111 8.57 12.44 -12.84
N LEU A 112 8.86 11.28 -13.48
CA LEU A 112 8.14 10.03 -13.27
C LEU A 112 8.18 9.61 -11.79
N ALA A 113 9.39 9.61 -11.19
CA ALA A 113 9.58 9.24 -9.80
C ALA A 113 8.83 10.17 -8.84
N GLN A 114 8.77 11.47 -9.13
CA GLN A 114 7.99 12.45 -8.34
C GLN A 114 6.50 12.15 -8.45
N THR A 115 5.98 11.86 -9.64
CA THR A 115 4.57 11.50 -9.85
C THR A 115 4.22 10.21 -9.10
N ALA A 116 5.07 9.18 -9.23
CA ALA A 116 4.89 7.90 -8.53
C ALA A 116 4.88 8.08 -6.99
N ARG A 117 5.78 8.91 -6.43
CA ARG A 117 5.79 9.23 -4.99
C ARG A 117 4.52 9.99 -4.57
N GLY A 118 4.02 10.90 -5.41
CA GLY A 118 2.76 11.59 -5.18
C GLY A 118 1.57 10.62 -5.14
N ASN A 119 1.52 9.66 -6.09
CA ASN A 119 0.50 8.61 -6.12
C ASN A 119 0.63 7.67 -4.91
N ALA A 120 1.85 7.28 -4.52
CA ALA A 120 2.11 6.49 -3.34
C ALA A 120 1.61 7.18 -2.04
N ALA A 121 1.80 8.49 -1.93
CA ALA A 121 1.29 9.25 -0.80
C ALA A 121 -0.25 9.26 -0.74
N LYS A 122 -0.92 9.44 -1.89
CA LYS A 122 -2.39 9.36 -2.00
C LYS A 122 -2.90 7.95 -1.70
N GLN A 123 -2.22 6.93 -2.21
CA GLN A 123 -2.53 5.52 -1.93
C GLN A 123 -2.46 5.22 -0.44
N ARG A 124 -1.40 5.66 0.25
CA ARG A 124 -1.27 5.49 1.70
C ARG A 124 -2.41 6.20 2.45
N ALA A 125 -2.73 7.44 2.07
CA ALA A 125 -3.83 8.17 2.69
C ALA A 125 -5.18 7.47 2.51
N HIS A 126 -5.45 6.95 1.29
CA HIS A 126 -6.66 6.18 0.99
C HIS A 126 -6.76 4.93 1.87
N VAL A 127 -5.70 4.12 1.89
CA VAL A 127 -5.72 2.83 2.61
C VAL A 127 -5.68 3.04 4.14
N ALA A 128 -4.98 4.07 4.63
CA ALA A 128 -5.00 4.42 6.05
C ALA A 128 -6.39 4.91 6.51
N ALA A 129 -7.10 5.64 5.66
CA ALA A 129 -8.48 6.03 5.94
C ALA A 129 -9.42 4.82 6.00
N LEU A 130 -9.25 3.84 5.10
CA LEU A 130 -10.03 2.60 5.13
C LEU A 130 -9.67 1.71 6.32
N TYR A 131 -8.38 1.55 6.62
CA TYR A 131 -7.84 0.64 7.62
C TYR A 131 -6.95 1.40 8.61
N PRO A 132 -7.52 2.21 9.51
CA PRO A 132 -6.77 2.94 10.52
C PRO A 132 -6.01 1.98 11.44
N ALA A 133 -4.97 2.49 12.08
CA ALA A 133 -4.22 1.71 13.07
C ALA A 133 -5.12 1.35 14.25
N PRO A 134 -4.95 0.16 14.88
CA PRO A 134 -5.80 -0.28 15.99
C PRO A 134 -5.90 0.74 17.14
N ARG A 135 -4.82 1.46 17.42
CA ARG A 135 -4.79 2.53 18.44
C ARG A 135 -5.65 3.75 18.11
N GLU A 136 -6.02 3.91 16.85
CA GLU A 136 -6.84 5.01 16.36
C GLU A 136 -8.35 4.70 16.42
N LEU A 137 -8.74 3.43 16.68
CA LEU A 137 -10.12 2.99 16.59
C LEU A 137 -11.09 3.81 17.44
N VAL A 138 -10.72 4.15 18.67
CA VAL A 138 -11.59 4.94 19.54
C VAL A 138 -11.17 6.40 19.63
N ALA A 139 -9.86 6.68 19.52
CA ALA A 139 -9.31 8.02 19.71
C ALA A 139 -9.48 8.95 18.49
N ALA A 140 -9.37 8.40 17.27
CA ALA A 140 -9.32 9.17 16.05
C ALA A 140 -10.33 8.74 14.97
N THR A 141 -10.95 7.55 15.11
CA THR A 141 -11.93 7.07 14.14
C THR A 141 -13.33 7.59 14.52
N PRO A 142 -14.05 8.24 13.60
CA PRO A 142 -15.39 8.74 13.85
C PRO A 142 -16.35 7.61 14.29
N VAL A 143 -17.28 7.94 15.19
CA VAL A 143 -18.26 6.98 15.73
C VAL A 143 -19.19 6.44 14.63
N GLU A 144 -19.43 7.24 13.60
CA GLU A 144 -20.22 6.87 12.42
C GLU A 144 -19.63 5.69 11.66
N ARG A 145 -18.35 5.40 11.88
CA ARG A 145 -17.66 4.26 11.29
C ARG A 145 -17.81 2.95 12.07
N VAL A 146 -18.41 3.00 13.24
CA VAL A 146 -18.71 1.78 14.01
C VAL A 146 -19.71 0.94 13.22
N TRP A 147 -19.32 -0.34 12.94
CA TRP A 147 -20.13 -1.29 12.19
C TRP A 147 -20.48 -0.84 10.76
N GLU A 148 -19.55 -0.12 10.13
CA GLU A 148 -19.72 0.39 8.76
C GLU A 148 -19.47 -0.66 7.67
N ARG A 149 -18.74 -1.74 8.00
CA ARG A 149 -18.32 -2.73 7.02
C ARG A 149 -19.28 -3.89 6.94
N PHE A 150 -19.38 -4.41 5.71
CA PHE A 150 -20.19 -5.58 5.38
C PHE A 150 -19.36 -6.55 4.52
N GLY A 151 -19.71 -7.85 4.56
CA GLY A 151 -19.07 -8.88 3.78
C GLY A 151 -17.86 -9.51 4.46
N ALA A 152 -16.87 -9.90 3.67
CA ALA A 152 -15.71 -10.66 4.12
C ALA A 152 -14.91 -9.95 5.23
N PRO A 153 -14.75 -10.58 6.41
CA PRO A 153 -14.04 -9.97 7.52
C PRO A 153 -12.56 -9.79 7.19
N THR A 154 -12.14 -8.53 7.06
CA THR A 154 -10.77 -8.16 6.73
C THR A 154 -10.18 -7.35 7.87
N VAL A 155 -9.00 -7.72 8.33
CA VAL A 155 -8.30 -7.09 9.46
C VAL A 155 -6.89 -6.67 9.07
N ARG A 156 -6.41 -5.65 9.74
CA ARG A 156 -5.04 -5.18 9.64
C ARG A 156 -4.18 -5.82 10.74
N LEU A 157 -3.06 -6.42 10.35
CA LEU A 157 -2.12 -7.05 11.29
C LEU A 157 -0.96 -6.12 11.66
N GLY A 158 -0.59 -5.24 10.75
CA GLY A 158 0.59 -4.40 10.92
C GLY A 158 0.83 -3.46 9.74
N THR A 159 2.07 -3.01 9.65
CA THR A 159 2.53 -2.08 8.62
C THR A 159 3.70 -2.66 7.86
N GLY A 160 3.60 -2.71 6.55
CA GLY A 160 4.62 -3.26 5.66
C GLY A 160 4.79 -2.45 4.39
N SER A 161 5.02 -3.14 3.29
CA SER A 161 5.11 -2.53 1.97
C SER A 161 4.10 -3.19 1.02
N GLY A 162 3.62 -2.40 0.07
CA GLY A 162 2.69 -2.88 -0.96
C GLY A 162 3.09 -2.41 -2.35
N ALA A 163 2.49 -2.97 -3.38
CA ALA A 163 2.69 -2.50 -4.75
C ALA A 163 2.07 -1.11 -4.96
N LEU A 164 2.69 -0.31 -5.81
CA LEU A 164 2.12 0.97 -6.23
C LEU A 164 0.83 0.73 -7.03
N CYS A 165 -0.26 1.43 -6.67
CA CYS A 165 -1.57 1.29 -7.33
C CYS A 165 -1.57 1.76 -8.79
N THR A 166 -0.60 2.59 -9.19
CA THR A 166 -0.37 3.02 -10.57
C THR A 166 0.93 2.38 -11.07
N PRO A 167 0.89 1.13 -11.58
CA PRO A 167 2.09 0.42 -11.99
C PRO A 167 2.85 1.19 -13.07
N VAL A 168 4.18 1.05 -13.06
CA VAL A 168 5.03 1.64 -14.10
C VAL A 168 5.10 0.67 -15.28
N GLU A 169 4.53 1.11 -16.41
CA GLU A 169 4.57 0.37 -17.67
C GLU A 169 5.82 0.80 -18.46
N VAL A 170 6.67 -0.16 -18.74
CA VAL A 170 7.84 0.02 -19.58
C VAL A 170 7.55 -0.69 -20.89
N ASP A 171 7.45 0.07 -21.98
CA ASP A 171 7.33 -0.52 -23.32
C ASP A 171 8.58 -1.38 -23.60
N ASP A 172 8.43 -2.41 -24.46
CA ASP A 172 9.55 -3.28 -24.80
C ASP A 172 10.76 -2.45 -25.25
N PRO A 173 11.84 -2.43 -24.47
CA PRO A 173 12.98 -1.56 -24.78
C PRO A 173 13.77 -2.01 -26.02
N GLY A 174 13.43 -3.15 -26.61
CA GLY A 174 14.19 -3.77 -27.69
C GLY A 174 15.46 -4.49 -27.20
N SER A 175 16.42 -4.70 -28.11
CA SER A 175 17.65 -5.42 -27.76
C SER A 175 18.51 -4.61 -26.76
N PRO A 176 18.95 -5.21 -25.64
CA PRO A 176 19.81 -4.53 -24.66
C PRO A 176 21.10 -3.93 -25.24
N GLU A 177 21.58 -4.48 -26.38
CA GLU A 177 22.80 -4.03 -27.07
C GLU A 177 22.60 -2.71 -27.81
N ASP A 178 21.36 -2.36 -28.10
CA ASP A 178 21.00 -1.15 -28.83
C ASP A 178 20.63 0.02 -27.91
N LEU A 179 20.58 -0.19 -26.58
CA LEU A 179 20.19 0.81 -25.61
C LEU A 179 21.37 1.53 -24.99
N ASP A 180 21.20 2.82 -24.66
CA ASP A 180 22.17 3.54 -23.82
C ASP A 180 22.25 2.90 -22.43
N PRO A 181 23.43 2.37 -22.03
CA PRO A 181 23.54 1.58 -20.80
C PRO A 181 23.28 2.41 -19.52
N VAL A 182 23.59 3.71 -19.55
CA VAL A 182 23.37 4.61 -18.40
C VAL A 182 21.88 4.83 -18.20
N CYS A 183 21.15 5.12 -19.27
CA CYS A 183 19.71 5.32 -19.26
C CYS A 183 18.97 4.03 -18.88
N ALA A 184 19.37 2.88 -19.42
CA ALA A 184 18.76 1.59 -19.12
C ALA A 184 18.95 1.15 -17.66
N VAL A 185 20.12 1.38 -17.07
CA VAL A 185 20.38 1.10 -15.66
C VAL A 185 19.59 2.06 -14.77
N SER A 186 19.55 3.34 -15.14
CA SER A 186 18.81 4.36 -14.38
C SER A 186 17.32 4.07 -14.39
N LEU A 187 16.75 3.66 -15.54
CA LEU A 187 15.35 3.24 -15.65
C LEU A 187 15.05 2.07 -14.67
N ARG A 188 15.83 0.99 -14.74
CA ARG A 188 15.62 -0.18 -13.87
C ARG A 188 15.67 0.19 -12.39
N ARG A 189 16.62 1.03 -11.99
CA ARG A 189 16.72 1.53 -10.60
C ARG A 189 15.53 2.38 -10.20
N THR A 190 15.09 3.29 -11.07
CA THR A 190 13.93 4.15 -10.81
C THR A 190 12.67 3.31 -10.67
N VAL A 191 12.41 2.39 -11.60
CA VAL A 191 11.25 1.50 -11.55
C VAL A 191 11.26 0.67 -10.26
N ALA A 192 12.38 0.03 -9.92
CA ALA A 192 12.50 -0.75 -8.69
C ALA A 192 12.23 0.10 -7.43
N ALA A 193 12.72 1.34 -7.41
CA ALA A 193 12.56 2.24 -6.26
C ALA A 193 11.14 2.77 -6.08
N VAL A 194 10.34 2.87 -7.15
CA VAL A 194 8.97 3.42 -7.08
C VAL A 194 7.88 2.36 -7.12
N SER A 195 8.20 1.12 -7.50
CA SER A 195 7.21 0.02 -7.60
C SER A 195 6.66 -0.41 -6.25
N THR A 196 7.39 -0.15 -5.17
CA THR A 196 7.02 -0.54 -3.81
C THR A 196 6.74 0.68 -2.97
N VAL A 197 5.60 0.67 -2.28
CA VAL A 197 5.14 1.73 -1.38
C VAL A 197 5.34 1.27 0.06
N PRO A 198 6.24 1.87 0.83
CA PRO A 198 6.40 1.55 2.25
C PRO A 198 5.29 2.19 3.09
N GLY A 199 5.05 1.62 4.29
CA GLY A 199 4.06 2.14 5.23
C GLY A 199 2.62 1.81 4.83
N MET A 200 2.42 0.69 4.13
CA MET A 200 1.11 0.16 3.79
C MET A 200 0.61 -0.79 4.89
N PRO A 201 -0.68 -0.81 5.23
CA PRO A 201 -1.22 -1.80 6.15
C PRO A 201 -1.13 -3.21 5.55
N ILE A 202 -0.75 -4.16 6.39
CA ILE A 202 -0.79 -5.59 6.08
C ILE A 202 -2.19 -6.08 6.39
N MET A 203 -2.92 -6.52 5.37
CA MET A 203 -4.32 -6.94 5.49
C MET A 203 -4.46 -8.45 5.32
N VAL A 204 -5.31 -9.04 6.15
CA VAL A 204 -5.70 -10.46 6.03
C VAL A 204 -7.22 -10.55 5.98
N GLN A 205 -7.72 -11.28 5.00
CA GLN A 205 -9.12 -11.64 4.87
C GLN A 205 -9.34 -12.97 5.57
N LEU A 206 -10.11 -12.96 6.66
CA LEU A 206 -10.18 -14.10 7.58
C LEU A 206 -10.97 -15.28 7.04
N ASP A 207 -11.98 -15.02 6.19
CA ASP A 207 -12.78 -16.08 5.56
C ASP A 207 -12.02 -16.87 4.48
N ALA A 208 -10.83 -16.38 4.08
CA ALA A 208 -9.94 -17.12 3.18
C ALA A 208 -9.18 -18.26 3.89
N PHE A 209 -9.15 -18.27 5.24
CA PHE A 209 -8.37 -19.19 6.02
C PHE A 209 -9.22 -19.84 7.12
N PRO A 210 -9.47 -21.15 7.07
CA PRO A 210 -10.19 -21.85 8.15
C PRO A 210 -9.39 -21.88 9.46
N ALA A 211 -8.05 -21.83 9.38
CA ALA A 211 -7.16 -21.81 10.52
C ALA A 211 -5.99 -20.83 10.30
N ILE A 212 -5.70 -20.03 11.32
CA ILE A 212 -4.57 -19.10 11.36
C ILE A 212 -3.81 -19.37 12.65
N THR A 213 -2.49 -19.48 12.57
CA THR A 213 -1.62 -19.55 13.75
C THR A 213 -0.84 -18.25 13.90
N LEU A 214 -0.96 -17.63 15.06
CA LEU A 214 -0.15 -16.49 15.48
C LEU A 214 0.85 -17.01 16.50
N ALA A 215 2.14 -17.02 16.16
CA ALA A 215 3.19 -17.59 16.99
C ALA A 215 4.28 -16.55 17.29
N GLY A 216 4.61 -16.37 18.57
CA GLY A 216 5.66 -15.48 19.02
C GLY A 216 5.25 -14.49 20.11
N PRO A 217 6.18 -13.71 20.64
CA PRO A 217 5.99 -12.86 21.82
C PRO A 217 4.95 -11.73 21.62
N THR A 218 4.65 -11.32 20.38
CA THR A 218 3.63 -10.31 20.08
C THR A 218 2.34 -10.91 19.54
N ALA A 219 2.20 -12.24 19.50
CA ALA A 219 1.02 -12.93 18.98
C ALA A 219 -0.28 -12.51 19.69
N ALA A 220 -0.24 -12.41 21.02
CA ALA A 220 -1.39 -11.97 21.81
C ALA A 220 -1.78 -10.51 21.51
N ASP A 221 -0.82 -9.63 21.24
CA ASP A 221 -1.07 -8.23 20.86
C ASP A 221 -1.78 -8.15 19.50
N VAL A 222 -1.31 -8.92 18.53
CA VAL A 222 -1.92 -9.03 17.20
C VAL A 222 -3.33 -9.62 17.31
N ALA A 223 -3.52 -10.66 18.11
CA ALA A 223 -4.83 -11.28 18.33
C ALA A 223 -5.83 -10.29 18.96
N ARG A 224 -5.40 -9.50 19.95
CA ARG A 224 -6.23 -8.43 20.54
C ARG A 224 -6.61 -7.38 19.49
N SER A 225 -5.64 -7.00 18.64
CA SER A 225 -5.88 -6.08 17.53
C SER A 225 -6.95 -6.61 16.56
N ILE A 226 -6.87 -7.89 16.17
CA ILE A 226 -7.86 -8.56 15.31
C ILE A 226 -9.26 -8.46 15.91
N VAL A 227 -9.41 -8.88 17.18
CA VAL A 227 -10.71 -8.86 17.88
C VAL A 227 -11.30 -7.46 17.94
N CYS A 228 -10.51 -6.46 18.32
CA CYS A 228 -10.98 -5.09 18.44
C CYS A 228 -11.38 -4.47 17.10
N GLN A 229 -10.64 -4.77 16.03
CA GLN A 229 -10.97 -4.30 14.68
C GLN A 229 -12.27 -4.95 14.16
N LEU A 230 -12.44 -6.25 14.36
CA LEU A 230 -13.67 -6.94 13.99
C LEU A 230 -14.85 -6.35 14.74
N ALA A 231 -14.73 -6.19 16.06
CA ALA A 231 -15.79 -5.65 16.88
C ALA A 231 -16.13 -4.18 16.58
N PHE A 232 -15.17 -3.40 16.08
CA PHE A 232 -15.38 -2.00 15.72
C PHE A 232 -16.03 -1.85 14.35
N PHE A 233 -15.54 -2.57 13.33
CA PHE A 233 -15.95 -2.35 11.95
C PHE A 233 -17.13 -3.21 11.49
N TYR A 234 -17.32 -4.39 12.07
CA TYR A 234 -18.39 -5.31 11.68
C TYR A 234 -19.46 -5.38 12.79
N GLY A 235 -20.70 -5.43 12.43
CA GLY A 235 -21.79 -5.53 13.40
C GLY A 235 -21.88 -6.93 14.04
N PRO A 236 -22.50 -7.03 15.23
CA PRO A 236 -22.67 -8.30 15.93
C PRO A 236 -23.56 -9.30 15.16
N GLU A 237 -24.36 -8.83 14.20
CA GLU A 237 -25.14 -9.65 13.28
C GLU A 237 -24.27 -10.31 12.20
N GLN A 238 -23.09 -9.74 11.92
CA GLN A 238 -22.18 -10.24 10.90
C GLN A 238 -21.10 -11.13 11.47
N VAL A 239 -20.52 -10.75 12.61
CA VAL A 239 -19.40 -11.46 13.20
C VAL A 239 -19.70 -11.87 14.63
N HIS A 240 -19.55 -13.17 14.92
CA HIS A 240 -19.51 -13.69 16.28
C HIS A 240 -18.07 -13.89 16.72
N ILE A 241 -17.71 -13.41 17.90
CA ILE A 241 -16.34 -13.45 18.42
C ILE A 241 -16.31 -14.27 19.71
N ASP A 242 -15.59 -15.38 19.69
CA ASP A 242 -15.24 -16.15 20.88
C ASP A 242 -13.72 -16.04 21.12
N ALA A 243 -13.32 -15.39 22.20
CA ALA A 243 -11.93 -15.10 22.49
C ALA A 243 -11.58 -15.38 23.96
N PRO A 244 -10.36 -15.82 24.29
CA PRO A 244 -9.92 -16.17 25.63
C PRO A 244 -9.70 -14.96 26.55
N PHE A 245 -9.88 -13.75 26.03
CA PHE A 245 -9.63 -12.51 26.76
C PHE A 245 -10.74 -12.19 27.74
N THR A 246 -10.40 -11.80 28.98
CA THR A 246 -11.35 -11.52 30.06
C THR A 246 -12.30 -10.35 29.74
N TRP A 247 -11.86 -9.42 28.90
CA TRP A 247 -12.63 -8.25 28.46
C TRP A 247 -13.56 -8.54 27.28
N ALA A 248 -13.37 -9.65 26.55
CA ALA A 248 -14.21 -10.00 25.39
C ALA A 248 -15.69 -10.11 25.75
N LYS A 249 -16.02 -10.45 27.00
CA LYS A 249 -17.38 -10.46 27.52
C LYS A 249 -18.15 -9.12 27.43
N TRP A 250 -17.43 -8.01 27.29
CA TRP A 250 -18.03 -6.69 27.11
C TRP A 250 -18.45 -6.42 25.66
N LEU A 251 -17.88 -7.14 24.71
CA LEU A 251 -18.23 -7.01 23.31
C LEU A 251 -19.64 -7.53 23.03
N PRO A 252 -20.48 -6.79 22.31
CA PRO A 252 -21.79 -7.30 21.87
C PRO A 252 -21.68 -8.56 21.00
N HIS A 253 -20.56 -8.75 20.32
CA HIS A 253 -20.24 -9.87 19.42
C HIS A 253 -20.08 -11.21 20.12
N SER A 254 -19.75 -11.23 21.39
CA SER A 254 -19.59 -12.48 22.16
C SER A 254 -20.91 -13.18 22.51
N ARG A 255 -22.03 -12.49 22.31
CA ARG A 255 -23.40 -12.97 22.65
C ARG A 255 -24.30 -13.00 21.42
N SER A 256 -23.80 -12.62 20.27
CA SER A 256 -24.56 -12.57 19.03
C SER A 256 -24.53 -13.90 18.30
N GLY A 257 -25.46 -14.10 17.36
CA GLY A 257 -25.42 -15.21 16.42
C GLY A 257 -24.86 -14.78 15.06
N GLY A 258 -23.77 -14.01 15.03
CA GLY A 258 -23.19 -13.47 13.83
C GLY A 258 -22.98 -14.51 12.71
N ALA A 259 -23.11 -14.08 11.46
CA ALA A 259 -23.05 -14.95 10.28
C ALA A 259 -21.68 -15.59 10.09
N PHE A 260 -20.59 -14.88 10.44
CA PHE A 260 -19.22 -15.39 10.45
C PHE A 260 -18.74 -15.58 11.89
N ARG A 261 -18.29 -16.79 12.19
CA ARG A 261 -17.85 -17.13 13.54
C ARG A 261 -16.33 -17.30 13.60
N ILE A 262 -15.69 -16.44 14.40
CA ILE A 262 -14.27 -16.53 14.71
C ILE A 262 -14.04 -16.98 16.14
N THR A 263 -13.18 -17.97 16.33
CA THR A 263 -12.76 -18.46 17.64
C THR A 263 -11.26 -18.31 17.81
N LEU A 264 -10.85 -17.60 18.87
CA LEU A 264 -9.47 -17.49 19.26
C LEU A 264 -9.15 -18.49 20.38
N LEU A 265 -8.06 -19.20 20.22
CA LEU A 265 -7.59 -20.21 21.17
C LEU A 265 -6.21 -19.81 21.68
N ASP A 266 -6.01 -19.92 22.97
CA ASP A 266 -4.70 -19.89 23.62
C ASP A 266 -4.29 -21.30 24.05
N ASP A 267 -3.08 -21.46 24.57
CA ASP A 267 -2.54 -22.76 25.02
C ASP A 267 -3.37 -23.43 26.11
N GLN A 268 -4.26 -22.67 26.78
CA GLN A 268 -5.12 -23.19 27.84
C GLN A 268 -6.49 -23.62 27.33
N ARG A 269 -6.86 -23.26 26.11
CA ARG A 269 -8.18 -23.48 25.54
C ARG A 269 -8.15 -24.43 24.35
N SER A 270 -8.38 -25.70 24.60
CA SER A 270 -8.44 -26.76 23.59
C SER A 270 -9.55 -27.77 23.98
N PRO A 271 -10.31 -28.35 23.01
CA PRO A 271 -10.19 -28.27 21.56
C PRO A 271 -10.99 -27.11 20.95
N ALA A 272 -10.67 -26.79 19.66
CA ALA A 272 -11.43 -25.83 18.87
C ALA A 272 -12.90 -26.27 18.72
N PRO A 273 -13.87 -25.33 18.79
CA PRO A 273 -15.26 -25.62 18.49
C PRO A 273 -15.40 -26.01 17.01
N THR A 274 -16.26 -26.99 16.73
CA THR A 274 -16.47 -27.54 15.39
C THR A 274 -17.29 -26.62 14.46
N ASP A 275 -17.83 -25.53 14.99
CA ASP A 275 -18.73 -24.61 14.29
C ASP A 275 -18.10 -23.22 14.01
N ALA A 276 -16.79 -23.09 14.15
CA ALA A 276 -16.06 -21.88 13.79
C ALA A 276 -15.74 -21.85 12.29
N ASP A 277 -15.96 -20.69 11.64
CA ASP A 277 -15.56 -20.46 10.24
C ASP A 277 -14.08 -20.16 10.13
N CYS A 278 -13.49 -19.56 11.16
CA CYS A 278 -12.07 -19.30 11.28
C CYS A 278 -11.59 -19.52 12.72
N VAL A 279 -10.54 -20.30 12.87
CA VAL A 279 -9.88 -20.54 14.17
C VAL A 279 -8.54 -19.83 14.19
N VAL A 280 -8.28 -19.00 15.20
CA VAL A 280 -7.00 -18.31 15.38
C VAL A 280 -6.32 -18.88 16.64
N ALA A 281 -5.27 -19.66 16.45
CA ALA A 281 -4.45 -20.20 17.54
C ALA A 281 -3.34 -19.20 17.92
N ILE A 282 -3.15 -18.98 19.21
CA ILE A 282 -2.20 -18.00 19.76
C ILE A 282 -1.16 -18.77 20.56
N HIS A 283 0.12 -18.66 20.20
CA HIS A 283 1.24 -19.30 20.86
C HIS A 283 2.35 -18.30 21.16
N ASP A 284 2.95 -18.38 22.33
CA ASP A 284 4.08 -17.52 22.70
C ASP A 284 5.39 -17.94 22.00
N ASP A 285 5.52 -19.21 21.62
CA ASP A 285 6.70 -19.75 20.95
C ASP A 285 6.60 -19.53 19.42
N PRO A 286 7.54 -18.77 18.82
CA PRO A 286 7.55 -18.51 17.39
C PRO A 286 7.80 -19.77 16.52
N GLU A 287 8.31 -20.85 17.09
CA GLU A 287 8.56 -22.12 16.39
C GLU A 287 7.35 -23.09 16.48
N CYS A 288 6.25 -22.65 17.09
CA CYS A 288 5.05 -23.47 17.26
C CYS A 288 4.25 -23.57 15.94
N PHE A 289 4.40 -24.68 15.24
CA PHE A 289 3.64 -25.01 14.01
C PHE A 289 2.78 -26.27 14.27
N VAL A 290 1.67 -26.07 14.97
CA VAL A 290 0.81 -27.19 15.40
C VAL A 290 -0.02 -27.77 14.27
N ASP A 291 -0.53 -26.91 13.38
CA ASP A 291 -1.38 -27.31 12.26
C ASP A 291 -0.70 -26.96 10.91
N PRO A 292 -0.26 -27.96 10.14
CA PRO A 292 0.41 -27.72 8.86
C PRO A 292 -0.50 -27.08 7.79
N ASP A 293 -1.82 -27.19 7.95
CA ASP A 293 -2.80 -26.64 7.00
C ASP A 293 -3.21 -25.21 7.36
N ALA A 294 -2.81 -24.69 8.54
CA ALA A 294 -3.09 -23.34 8.96
C ALA A 294 -2.20 -22.31 8.25
N PHE A 295 -2.70 -21.08 8.13
CA PHE A 295 -1.88 -19.96 7.72
C PHE A 295 -1.04 -19.48 8.92
N HIS A 296 0.27 -19.71 8.88
CA HIS A 296 1.19 -19.42 9.97
C HIS A 296 1.77 -18.02 9.85
N ILE A 297 1.59 -17.22 10.91
CA ILE A 297 2.14 -15.87 11.06
C ILE A 297 3.05 -15.85 12.28
N ILE A 298 4.33 -15.57 12.06
CA ILE A 298 5.32 -15.41 13.12
C ILE A 298 5.27 -13.95 13.58
N CYS A 299 4.99 -13.76 14.85
CA CYS A 299 4.76 -12.47 15.49
C CYS A 299 5.89 -12.14 16.47
N THR A 300 6.95 -11.52 15.96
CA THR A 300 8.09 -10.99 16.73
C THR A 300 8.09 -9.46 16.65
N ASP A 301 9.26 -8.82 16.64
CA ASP A 301 9.40 -7.41 16.24
C ASP A 301 9.05 -7.19 14.76
N VAL A 302 9.00 -8.28 14.00
CA VAL A 302 8.63 -8.34 12.60
C VAL A 302 7.52 -9.35 12.42
N LEU A 303 6.56 -9.07 11.52
CA LEU A 303 5.58 -10.05 11.05
C LEU A 303 6.15 -10.81 9.86
N GLU A 304 6.09 -12.13 9.94
CA GLU A 304 6.54 -13.02 8.89
C GLU A 304 5.46 -14.07 8.61
N ALA A 305 5.27 -14.42 7.34
CA ALA A 305 4.41 -15.53 6.95
C ALA A 305 5.26 -16.75 6.61
N ALA A 306 4.97 -17.88 7.25
CA ALA A 306 5.58 -19.14 6.87
C ALA A 306 4.79 -19.75 5.70
N THR A 307 5.49 -19.96 4.59
CA THR A 307 4.94 -20.55 3.36
C THR A 307 5.70 -21.83 3.01
N ALA A 308 5.15 -22.63 2.10
CA ALA A 308 5.84 -23.83 1.60
C ALA A 308 7.20 -23.54 0.94
N GLN A 309 7.47 -22.28 0.57
CA GLN A 309 8.72 -21.84 -0.08
C GLN A 309 9.72 -21.24 0.92
N GLY A 310 9.30 -21.06 2.18
CA GLY A 310 10.11 -20.46 3.24
C GLY A 310 9.35 -19.39 4.01
N VAL A 311 10.08 -18.56 4.74
CA VAL A 311 9.53 -17.49 5.53
C VAL A 311 9.63 -16.18 4.75
N GLU A 312 8.50 -15.48 4.61
CA GLU A 312 8.40 -14.18 3.95
C GLU A 312 8.15 -13.08 4.97
N THR A 313 8.97 -12.05 4.96
CA THR A 313 8.80 -10.87 5.80
C THR A 313 7.67 -10.00 5.28
N LEU A 314 6.63 -9.80 6.09
CA LEU A 314 5.48 -8.96 5.78
C LEU A 314 5.68 -7.50 6.22
N GLY A 315 6.24 -7.29 7.42
CA GLY A 315 6.46 -5.96 7.97
C GLY A 315 6.54 -5.94 9.50
N VAL A 316 5.98 -4.91 10.13
CA VAL A 316 6.01 -4.70 11.58
C VAL A 316 4.61 -4.85 12.14
N PRO A 317 4.37 -5.60 13.24
CA PRO A 317 3.06 -5.72 13.87
C PRO A 317 2.57 -4.38 14.41
N ASP A 318 1.25 -4.22 14.44
CA ASP A 318 0.62 -3.12 15.18
C ASP A 318 0.36 -3.61 16.63
N PRO A 319 1.19 -3.25 17.61
CA PRO A 319 1.02 -3.73 18.98
C PRO A 319 -0.26 -3.12 19.58
N PHE A 320 -1.01 -3.96 20.30
CA PHE A 320 -2.24 -3.54 20.95
C PHE A 320 -2.32 -4.13 22.38
N ALA A 321 -2.11 -3.27 23.36
CA ALA A 321 -2.04 -3.69 24.75
C ALA A 321 -3.41 -4.15 25.28
N ASP A 322 -3.39 -5.01 26.31
CA ASP A 322 -4.61 -5.54 26.93
C ASP A 322 -5.53 -4.44 27.47
N ALA A 323 -4.96 -3.40 28.10
CA ALA A 323 -5.71 -2.25 28.60
C ALA A 323 -6.37 -1.41 27.47
N GLU A 324 -5.70 -1.28 26.31
CA GLU A 324 -6.25 -0.60 25.13
C GLU A 324 -7.44 -1.41 24.58
N ALA A 325 -7.29 -2.74 24.51
CA ALA A 325 -8.35 -3.64 24.06
C ALA A 325 -9.56 -3.65 25.01
N GLU A 326 -9.33 -3.68 26.32
CA GLU A 326 -10.40 -3.56 27.31
C GLU A 326 -11.14 -2.22 27.18
N PHE A 327 -10.42 -1.13 26.94
CA PHE A 327 -11.03 0.19 26.73
C PHE A 327 -11.95 0.18 25.52
N VAL A 328 -11.49 -0.36 24.37
CA VAL A 328 -12.30 -0.50 23.15
C VAL A 328 -13.54 -1.37 23.43
N ALA A 329 -13.36 -2.53 24.06
CA ALA A 329 -14.46 -3.45 24.35
C ALA A 329 -15.53 -2.82 25.25
N ARG A 330 -15.12 -2.11 26.29
CA ARG A 330 -16.05 -1.38 27.18
C ARG A 330 -16.77 -0.26 26.45
N HIS A 331 -16.07 0.46 25.57
CA HIS A 331 -16.66 1.51 24.75
C HIS A 331 -17.74 0.94 23.82
N LEU A 332 -17.42 -0.12 23.08
CA LEU A 332 -18.35 -0.79 22.17
C LEU A 332 -19.52 -1.48 22.89
N GLY A 333 -19.36 -1.81 24.16
CA GLY A 333 -20.39 -2.40 24.99
C GLY A 333 -21.69 -1.59 25.09
N PHE A 334 -21.65 -0.29 24.84
CA PHE A 334 -22.80 0.62 24.85
C PHE A 334 -23.55 0.69 23.51
N TYR A 335 -22.94 0.19 22.42
CA TYR A 335 -23.54 0.29 21.10
C TYR A 335 -24.54 -0.83 20.84
N ARG A 336 -25.61 -0.50 20.13
CA ARG A 336 -26.66 -1.45 19.72
C ARG A 336 -27.13 -1.10 18.31
N ARG A 337 -27.54 -2.10 17.53
CA ARG A 337 -28.34 -1.87 16.33
C ARG A 337 -29.78 -1.55 16.74
N PRO A 338 -30.45 -0.62 16.06
CA PRO A 338 -31.88 -0.46 16.23
C PRO A 338 -32.58 -1.78 15.86
N GLU A 339 -33.42 -2.28 16.71
CA GLU A 339 -34.24 -3.46 16.42
C GLU A 339 -35.16 -3.15 15.21
N GLY A 340 -35.09 -3.94 14.13
CA GLY A 340 -35.89 -3.72 12.92
C GLY A 340 -35.19 -2.93 11.81
N ALA A 341 -33.87 -2.67 11.89
CA ALA A 341 -33.12 -1.95 10.86
C ALA A 341 -33.05 -2.67 9.48
N THR A 342 -33.78 -3.75 9.29
CA THR A 342 -33.84 -4.48 8.00
C THR A 342 -34.73 -3.77 6.97
N GLU A 343 -35.59 -2.85 7.39
CA GLU A 343 -36.32 -1.95 6.48
C GLU A 343 -36.58 -0.61 7.21
N ALA A 344 -35.86 0.41 6.79
CA ALA A 344 -36.12 1.79 7.19
C ALA A 344 -37.50 2.22 6.66
N GLY A 345 -38.50 2.21 7.49
CA GLY A 345 -39.83 2.67 7.10
C GLY A 345 -40.92 2.49 8.14
N GLY A 346 -40.64 1.90 9.29
CA GLY A 346 -41.60 1.87 10.37
C GLY A 346 -41.72 3.25 11.00
N ASP A 347 -42.70 4.04 10.56
CA ASP A 347 -43.13 5.23 11.29
C ASP A 347 -43.45 4.84 12.73
N PHE A 348 -43.03 5.67 13.70
CA PHE A 348 -43.31 5.49 15.14
C PHE A 348 -44.78 5.15 15.42
N MET A 349 -45.67 5.68 14.61
CA MET A 349 -47.10 5.41 14.70
C MET A 349 -47.48 3.99 14.31
N SER A 350 -46.80 3.42 13.29
CA SER A 350 -47.03 2.01 12.91
C SER A 350 -46.48 1.03 13.95
N MET A 351 -45.39 1.38 14.68
CA MET A 351 -44.87 0.61 15.79
C MET A 351 -45.84 0.61 17.01
N LEU A 352 -46.61 1.69 17.19
CA LEU A 352 -47.66 1.79 18.17
C LEU A 352 -48.99 1.12 17.73
N GLY A 353 -49.05 0.64 16.49
CA GLY A 353 -50.27 0.08 15.92
C GLY A 353 -51.35 1.13 15.65
N VAL A 354 -50.97 2.40 15.54
CA VAL A 354 -51.86 3.54 15.33
C VAL A 354 -51.70 4.06 13.91
N PRO A 355 -52.67 3.92 13.05
CA PRO A 355 -52.54 4.34 11.64
C PRO A 355 -52.55 5.85 11.46
N ASP A 356 -53.04 6.62 12.42
CA ASP A 356 -53.10 8.08 12.36
C ASP A 356 -53.03 8.68 13.77
N VAL A 357 -52.33 9.85 13.91
CA VAL A 357 -52.22 10.60 15.14
C VAL A 357 -53.59 10.99 15.71
N ASP A 358 -54.55 11.34 14.85
CA ASP A 358 -55.86 11.72 15.28
C ASP A 358 -56.70 10.55 15.79
N ALA A 359 -56.28 9.31 15.52
CA ALA A 359 -56.88 8.07 16.03
C ALA A 359 -56.30 7.61 17.38
N LEU A 360 -55.37 8.38 17.94
CA LEU A 360 -54.67 8.04 19.19
C LEU A 360 -55.59 8.26 20.40
N ASP A 361 -56.24 7.21 20.89
CA ASP A 361 -57.01 7.25 22.15
C ASP A 361 -56.20 6.58 23.26
N ALA A 362 -55.57 7.41 24.10
CA ALA A 362 -54.80 6.98 25.26
C ALA A 362 -55.53 6.07 26.25
N ARG A 363 -56.88 6.12 26.23
CA ARG A 363 -57.72 5.27 27.13
C ARG A 363 -57.85 3.85 26.58
N THR A 364 -57.83 3.69 25.29
CA THR A 364 -57.91 2.39 24.60
C THR A 364 -56.55 1.73 24.48
N MET A 365 -55.51 2.50 24.26
CA MET A 365 -54.13 1.98 24.12
C MET A 365 -53.49 1.57 25.44
N TRP A 366 -53.84 2.20 26.55
CA TRP A 366 -53.29 1.91 27.87
C TRP A 366 -54.28 1.38 28.95
N PRO A 367 -55.19 0.46 28.62
CA PRO A 367 -56.02 -0.17 29.61
C PRO A 367 -55.16 -1.15 30.41
N GLY A 368 -54.63 -0.74 31.54
CA GLY A 368 -53.91 -1.65 32.43
C GLY A 368 -52.40 -1.41 32.61
N VAL A 369 -51.87 -0.29 32.16
CA VAL A 369 -50.47 0.13 32.43
C VAL A 369 -50.16 0.19 33.94
N ARG A 370 -51.16 0.26 34.80
CA ARG A 370 -50.96 0.19 36.25
C ARG A 370 -50.40 -1.15 36.77
N ASN A 371 -50.44 -2.22 36.00
CA ASN A 371 -50.02 -3.56 36.39
C ASN A 371 -48.94 -4.21 35.50
N LYS A 372 -48.46 -3.55 34.48
CA LYS A 372 -47.39 -4.08 33.60
C LYS A 372 -46.24 -3.11 33.58
N LEU A 373 -45.10 -3.52 34.13
CA LEU A 373 -43.80 -2.81 34.10
C LEU A 373 -43.12 -2.83 32.71
N THR A 374 -43.81 -3.27 31.67
CA THR A 374 -43.35 -3.23 30.30
C THR A 374 -44.12 -2.17 29.53
N VAL A 375 -43.51 -1.01 29.43
CA VAL A 375 -43.86 -0.04 28.40
C VAL A 375 -43.24 -0.57 27.10
N PRO A 376 -43.99 -0.85 26.03
CA PRO A 376 -43.37 -1.08 24.73
C PRO A 376 -42.71 0.25 24.31
N ILE A 377 -41.41 0.29 24.31
CA ILE A 377 -40.59 1.33 23.67
C ILE A 377 -40.12 0.78 22.35
#